data_6d4f4962b1d44762b407350a371cb1a0
#
_entry.id   6d4f4962b1d44762b407350a371cb1a0
#
_cell.length_a   1.000
_cell.length_b   1.000
_cell.length_c   1.000
_cell.angle_alpha   90.00
_cell.angle_beta   90.00
_cell.angle_gamma   90.00
#
_symmetry.space_group_name_H-M   'P 1'
#
loop_
_entity.id
_entity.type
_entity.pdbx_description
1 polymer ?
#
loop_
_entity_poly.entity_id
_entity_poly.type
_entity_poly.pdbx_seq_one_letter_code
_entity_poly.pdbx_strand_id
1 'polypeptide(L)'
;MGGEVGQALPLCGVHFGGFTILLTAAAAQDAALLKQAQEIFQPLSEDLASAALPTTRERIELGRSLFFDPRLTIDANMSCSSCHQPAFYGTDTLPRAIGVKQRPHPRNAPTVLNTGALQIVHWRGDRESLEDQVAKAVTSPITSGQPDEKGITDRLSRVSGYASLFAAAFPNEPRPMTIQNIANAISAYERTLLTPSLFDAYLAGNQEALSPTAWQAWRNSSTPAAWHATTASASVAACTRSSASWKTIGRQPAATPSTGVEPKLPRIPPIYTCSGLRACATWR
;
A
#
# COMPACT_ATOMS: atom_id res chain seq x y z
N MET A 1 -89.52 -12.88 -26.19
CA MET A 1 -88.69 -11.69 -26.27
C MET A 1 -87.79 -11.76 -25.11
N GLY A 2 -86.72 -12.36 -25.12
CA GLY A 2 -85.42 -12.17 -25.65
C GLY A 2 -84.57 -11.41 -24.63
N GLY A 3 -84.01 -12.09 -23.61
CA GLY A 3 -83.05 -11.48 -22.68
C GLY A 3 -81.72 -12.23 -22.75
N GLU A 4 -80.72 -11.58 -23.34
CA GLU A 4 -79.41 -12.12 -23.44
C GLU A 4 -78.73 -12.14 -22.08
N VAL A 5 -78.16 -13.29 -21.73
CA VAL A 5 -77.34 -13.53 -20.55
C VAL A 5 -75.88 -13.22 -20.92
N GLY A 6 -75.40 -12.07 -20.45
CA GLY A 6 -74.00 -11.75 -20.58
C GLY A 6 -73.11 -12.65 -19.76
N GLN A 7 -72.26 -13.44 -20.42
CA GLN A 7 -71.20 -14.23 -19.78
C GLN A 7 -70.05 -13.32 -19.35
N ALA A 8 -69.82 -13.21 -18.03
CA ALA A 8 -68.67 -12.61 -17.45
C ALA A 8 -67.43 -13.53 -17.66
N LEU A 9 -66.43 -13.06 -18.37
CA LEU A 9 -65.08 -13.72 -18.49
C LEU A 9 -64.35 -13.66 -17.15
N PRO A 10 -63.72 -14.73 -16.72
CA PRO A 10 -62.93 -14.71 -15.49
C PRO A 10 -61.64 -13.89 -15.73
N LEU A 11 -61.43 -12.86 -14.91
CA LEU A 11 -60.19 -12.13 -14.82
C LEU A 11 -59.09 -13.10 -14.39
N CYS A 12 -58.15 -13.36 -15.29
CA CYS A 12 -56.94 -14.12 -15.05
C CYS A 12 -56.07 -13.33 -14.04
N GLY A 13 -56.07 -13.77 -12.77
CA GLY A 13 -55.23 -13.20 -11.74
C GLY A 13 -53.76 -13.41 -12.06
N VAL A 14 -53.04 -12.34 -12.40
CA VAL A 14 -51.62 -12.37 -12.60
C VAL A 14 -50.97 -12.47 -11.21
N HIS A 15 -50.38 -13.61 -10.92
CA HIS A 15 -49.63 -13.85 -9.68
C HIS A 15 -48.32 -13.06 -9.70
N PHE A 16 -48.27 -11.89 -9.07
CA PHE A 16 -47.05 -11.08 -8.85
C PHE A 16 -46.16 -11.61 -7.71
N GLY A 17 -46.46 -12.74 -7.10
CA GLY A 17 -45.75 -13.24 -5.91
C GLY A 17 -44.34 -13.73 -6.15
N GLY A 18 -43.97 -14.16 -7.35
CA GLY A 18 -42.65 -14.74 -7.64
C GLY A 18 -41.54 -13.71 -7.84
N PHE A 19 -41.86 -12.51 -8.31
CA PHE A 19 -40.88 -11.48 -8.62
C PHE A 19 -40.33 -10.78 -7.35
N THR A 20 -41.17 -10.59 -6.35
CA THR A 20 -40.79 -9.97 -5.08
C THR A 20 -39.86 -10.87 -4.26
N ILE A 21 -40.03 -12.18 -4.28
CA ILE A 21 -39.21 -13.15 -3.55
C ILE A 21 -37.79 -13.23 -4.17
N LEU A 22 -37.66 -13.14 -5.49
CA LEU A 22 -36.36 -13.17 -6.17
C LEU A 22 -35.53 -11.91 -5.90
N LEU A 23 -36.15 -10.73 -5.83
CA LEU A 23 -35.48 -9.48 -5.50
C LEU A 23 -34.95 -9.44 -4.06
N THR A 24 -35.73 -9.99 -3.11
CA THR A 24 -35.30 -10.05 -1.70
C THR A 24 -34.17 -11.05 -1.49
N ALA A 25 -34.14 -12.17 -2.21
CA ALA A 25 -33.06 -13.14 -2.13
C ALA A 25 -31.72 -12.58 -2.71
N ALA A 26 -31.77 -11.86 -3.82
CA ALA A 26 -30.59 -11.23 -4.41
C ALA A 26 -30.01 -10.15 -3.49
N ALA A 27 -30.84 -9.27 -2.93
CA ALA A 27 -30.41 -8.25 -1.99
C ALA A 27 -29.79 -8.83 -0.71
N ALA A 28 -30.34 -9.94 -0.22
CA ALA A 28 -29.79 -10.64 0.95
C ALA A 28 -28.42 -11.27 0.65
N GLN A 29 -28.22 -11.80 -0.57
CA GLN A 29 -26.90 -12.33 -1.00
C GLN A 29 -25.86 -11.21 -1.12
N ASP A 30 -26.24 -10.05 -1.63
CA ASP A 30 -25.36 -8.90 -1.79
C ASP A 30 -24.94 -8.33 -0.44
N ALA A 31 -25.86 -8.27 0.53
CA ALA A 31 -25.56 -7.88 1.90
C ALA A 31 -24.63 -8.89 2.61
N ALA A 32 -24.84 -10.18 2.40
CA ALA A 32 -23.97 -11.23 2.94
C ALA A 32 -22.56 -11.14 2.37
N LEU A 33 -22.41 -10.86 1.07
CA LEU A 33 -21.13 -10.71 0.41
C LEU A 33 -20.38 -9.46 0.91
N LEU A 34 -21.09 -8.34 1.13
CA LEU A 34 -20.50 -7.16 1.76
C LEU A 34 -19.95 -7.47 3.16
N LYS A 35 -20.76 -8.15 3.98
CA LYS A 35 -20.34 -8.54 5.33
C LYS A 35 -19.08 -9.42 5.30
N GLN A 36 -19.04 -10.41 4.42
CA GLN A 36 -17.85 -11.24 4.23
C GLN A 36 -16.63 -10.41 3.79
N ALA A 37 -16.82 -9.44 2.88
CA ALA A 37 -15.76 -8.53 2.46
C ALA A 37 -15.21 -7.74 3.64
N GLN A 38 -16.08 -7.19 4.49
CA GLN A 38 -15.71 -6.40 5.67
C GLN A 38 -14.98 -7.21 6.77
N GLU A 39 -15.16 -8.54 6.80
CA GLU A 39 -14.39 -9.42 7.69
C GLU A 39 -12.91 -9.54 7.29
N ILE A 40 -12.59 -9.31 6.01
CA ILE A 40 -11.23 -9.49 5.46
C ILE A 40 -10.58 -8.16 5.11
N PHE A 41 -11.34 -7.25 4.53
CA PHE A 41 -10.86 -5.95 4.05
C PHE A 41 -11.42 -4.83 4.92
N GLN A 42 -10.59 -3.83 5.16
CA GLN A 42 -11.01 -2.58 5.75
C GLN A 42 -10.93 -1.48 4.69
N PRO A 43 -11.88 -0.55 4.65
CA PRO A 43 -11.75 0.62 3.79
C PRO A 43 -10.48 1.38 4.18
N LEU A 44 -9.84 2.01 3.19
CA LEU A 44 -8.68 2.83 3.44
C LEU A 44 -9.07 3.98 4.38
N SER A 45 -8.47 4.02 5.56
CA SER A 45 -8.75 5.05 6.55
C SER A 45 -8.23 6.41 6.08
N GLU A 46 -9.00 7.46 6.31
CA GLU A 46 -8.54 8.84 6.07
C GLU A 46 -7.47 9.27 7.07
N ASP A 47 -7.43 8.64 8.25
CA ASP A 47 -6.40 8.85 9.27
C ASP A 47 -5.59 7.57 9.45
N LEU A 48 -4.38 7.58 8.90
CA LEU A 48 -3.38 6.55 9.09
C LEU A 48 -2.34 6.94 10.16
N ALA A 49 -2.69 7.88 11.05
CA ALA A 49 -1.81 8.28 12.13
C ALA A 49 -1.46 7.10 13.03
N SER A 50 -0.19 7.01 13.39
CA SER A 50 0.24 6.13 14.48
C SER A 50 -0.14 6.76 15.82
N ALA A 51 -0.64 5.97 16.76
CA ALA A 51 -0.91 6.45 18.11
C ALA A 51 0.35 7.04 18.80
N ALA A 52 1.54 6.55 18.45
CA ALA A 52 2.81 7.05 18.94
C ALA A 52 3.29 8.33 18.21
N LEU A 53 2.86 8.54 16.98
CA LEU A 53 3.32 9.64 16.12
C LEU A 53 2.12 10.29 15.42
N PRO A 54 1.44 11.22 16.07
CA PRO A 54 0.29 11.91 15.50
C PRO A 54 0.71 12.67 14.23
N THR A 55 -0.13 12.57 13.22
CA THR A 55 0.02 13.25 11.93
C THR A 55 -0.50 14.68 12.07
N THR A 56 0.31 15.58 12.64
CA THR A 56 -0.08 16.99 12.78
C THR A 56 0.14 17.74 11.48
N ARG A 57 -0.57 18.85 11.31
CA ARG A 57 -0.43 19.71 10.13
C ARG A 57 1.02 20.19 9.95
N GLU A 58 1.67 20.59 11.02
CA GLU A 58 3.05 21.08 11.02
C GLU A 58 4.04 20.00 10.59
N ARG A 59 3.83 18.75 11.02
CA ARG A 59 4.63 17.60 10.57
C ARG A 59 4.41 17.29 9.10
N ILE A 60 3.16 17.35 8.62
CA ILE A 60 2.84 17.15 7.20
C ILE A 60 3.51 18.23 6.35
N GLU A 61 3.42 19.50 6.73
CA GLU A 61 4.01 20.62 5.99
C GLU A 61 5.55 20.53 5.94
N LEU A 62 6.18 20.21 7.08
CA LEU A 62 7.61 19.94 7.14
C LEU A 62 7.98 18.72 6.27
N GLY A 63 7.24 17.62 6.40
CA GLY A 63 7.48 16.39 5.66
C GLY A 63 7.35 16.58 4.16
N ARG A 64 6.32 17.31 3.72
CA ARG A 64 6.16 17.69 2.31
C ARG A 64 7.36 18.51 1.82
N SER A 65 7.80 19.49 2.59
CA SER A 65 8.96 20.31 2.23
C SER A 65 10.20 19.44 2.07
N LEU A 66 10.45 18.53 3.00
CA LEU A 66 11.60 17.61 2.98
C LEU A 66 11.50 16.57 1.84
N PHE A 67 10.31 16.05 1.54
CA PHE A 67 10.10 15.06 0.48
C PHE A 67 10.52 15.56 -0.90
N PHE A 68 10.34 16.86 -1.15
CA PHE A 68 10.72 17.50 -2.43
C PHE A 68 12.09 18.18 -2.37
N ASP A 69 12.76 18.19 -1.22
CA ASP A 69 14.03 18.90 -1.06
C ASP A 69 15.25 18.04 -1.49
N PRO A 70 15.96 18.43 -2.54
CA PRO A 70 17.13 17.68 -2.97
C PRO A 70 18.31 17.74 -1.98
N ARG A 71 18.30 18.67 -1.02
CA ARG A 71 19.37 18.86 -0.04
C ARG A 71 19.49 17.71 0.97
N LEU A 72 18.54 16.77 0.98
CA LEU A 72 18.69 15.51 1.71
C LEU A 72 19.73 14.58 1.08
N THR A 73 20.14 14.81 -0.16
CA THR A 73 21.21 14.03 -0.81
C THR A 73 22.56 14.79 -0.81
N ILE A 74 23.66 14.04 -0.91
CA ILE A 74 25.02 14.60 -0.77
C ILE A 74 25.36 15.64 -1.84
N ASP A 75 24.88 15.43 -3.04
CA ASP A 75 25.08 16.27 -4.21
C ASP A 75 23.93 17.27 -4.44
N ALA A 76 22.92 17.25 -3.59
CA ALA A 76 21.73 18.11 -3.61
C ALA A 76 21.02 18.14 -4.98
N ASN A 77 21.02 17.02 -5.72
CA ASN A 77 20.40 16.92 -7.05
C ASN A 77 19.22 15.95 -7.10
N MET A 78 18.94 15.22 -6.03
CA MET A 78 17.84 14.26 -5.94
C MET A 78 17.06 14.47 -4.65
N SER A 79 15.75 14.25 -4.72
CA SER A 79 14.84 14.23 -3.57
C SER A 79 14.07 12.90 -3.55
N CYS A 80 13.21 12.68 -2.55
CA CYS A 80 12.34 11.50 -2.54
C CYS A 80 11.47 11.47 -3.80
N SER A 81 10.97 12.62 -4.25
CA SER A 81 10.16 12.73 -5.46
C SER A 81 10.91 12.39 -6.76
N SER A 82 12.24 12.28 -6.75
CA SER A 82 13.00 11.84 -7.93
C SER A 82 12.72 10.37 -8.29
N CYS A 83 12.53 9.52 -7.25
CA CYS A 83 12.17 8.11 -7.43
C CYS A 83 10.68 7.84 -7.16
N HIS A 84 10.01 8.72 -6.42
CA HIS A 84 8.61 8.59 -6.06
C HIS A 84 7.78 9.73 -6.66
N GLN A 85 7.75 9.77 -8.00
CA GLN A 85 7.13 10.87 -8.77
C GLN A 85 5.61 10.80 -8.71
N PRO A 86 4.92 11.87 -8.29
CA PRO A 86 3.45 11.89 -8.27
C PRO A 86 2.82 11.62 -9.64
N ALA A 87 3.44 12.10 -10.71
CA ALA A 87 2.97 11.90 -12.08
C ALA A 87 3.01 10.43 -12.53
N PHE A 88 3.80 9.58 -11.87
CA PHE A 88 3.93 8.15 -12.15
C PHE A 88 3.45 7.31 -10.97
N TYR A 89 2.36 7.75 -10.33
CA TYR A 89 1.74 7.02 -9.21
C TYR A 89 2.72 6.74 -8.05
N GLY A 90 3.63 7.68 -7.77
CA GLY A 90 4.60 7.56 -6.68
C GLY A 90 5.75 6.57 -6.95
N THR A 91 6.06 6.30 -8.24
CA THR A 91 7.20 5.48 -8.69
C THR A 91 8.08 6.25 -9.67
N ASP A 92 9.20 5.65 -10.13
CA ASP A 92 10.04 6.20 -11.21
C ASP A 92 9.87 5.43 -12.53
N THR A 93 9.01 4.41 -12.57
CA THR A 93 8.75 3.52 -13.71
C THR A 93 9.99 2.75 -14.21
N LEU A 94 11.10 2.82 -13.53
CA LEU A 94 12.33 2.12 -13.91
C LEU A 94 12.38 0.70 -13.35
N PRO A 95 12.99 -0.27 -14.06
CA PRO A 95 13.22 -1.62 -13.54
C PRO A 95 14.09 -1.64 -12.28
N ARG A 96 14.93 -0.63 -12.13
CA ARG A 96 15.80 -0.38 -10.98
C ARG A 96 15.85 1.12 -10.75
N ALA A 97 15.57 1.56 -9.56
CA ALA A 97 15.71 2.96 -9.18
C ALA A 97 17.20 3.39 -9.26
N ILE A 98 17.42 4.65 -9.61
CA ILE A 98 18.77 5.23 -9.69
C ILE A 98 18.95 6.19 -8.52
N GLY A 99 19.93 5.90 -7.69
CA GLY A 99 20.32 6.76 -6.57
C GLY A 99 21.40 7.76 -6.93
N VAL A 100 21.96 8.41 -5.91
CA VAL A 100 23.01 9.43 -6.10
C VAL A 100 24.23 8.86 -6.84
N LYS A 101 24.90 9.73 -7.59
CA LYS A 101 26.05 9.37 -8.44
C LYS A 101 25.72 8.25 -9.43
N GLN A 102 24.48 8.22 -9.92
CA GLN A 102 23.99 7.22 -10.89
C GLN A 102 24.12 5.77 -10.42
N ARG A 103 24.07 5.53 -9.12
CA ARG A 103 24.15 4.17 -8.57
C ARG A 103 22.80 3.46 -8.68
N PRO A 104 22.73 2.31 -9.39
CA PRO A 104 21.48 1.58 -9.49
C PRO A 104 21.16 0.88 -8.17
N HIS A 105 19.91 0.97 -7.75
CA HIS A 105 19.37 0.13 -6.70
C HIS A 105 19.18 -1.32 -7.18
N PRO A 106 19.13 -2.31 -6.28
CA PRO A 106 18.89 -3.70 -6.67
C PRO A 106 17.47 -3.94 -7.19
N ARG A 107 16.51 -3.02 -6.93
CA ARG A 107 15.09 -3.13 -7.29
C ARG A 107 14.54 -1.78 -7.76
N ASN A 108 13.33 -1.80 -8.36
CA ASN A 108 12.58 -0.60 -8.69
C ASN A 108 12.10 0.14 -7.43
N ALA A 109 11.77 1.42 -7.57
CA ALA A 109 11.09 2.18 -6.54
C ALA A 109 9.63 1.71 -6.44
N PRO A 110 9.17 1.19 -5.28
CA PRO A 110 7.75 0.93 -5.08
C PRO A 110 6.99 2.25 -4.97
N THR A 111 5.67 2.20 -5.16
CA THR A 111 4.85 3.38 -4.90
C THR A 111 4.93 3.82 -3.43
N VAL A 112 4.82 5.12 -3.20
CA VAL A 112 4.61 5.71 -1.85
C VAL A 112 3.14 5.96 -1.56
N LEU A 113 2.24 5.71 -2.52
CA LEU A 113 0.80 5.84 -2.30
C LEU A 113 0.33 4.72 -1.36
N ASN A 114 -0.53 5.08 -0.42
CA ASN A 114 -1.13 4.18 0.58
C ASN A 114 -0.11 3.46 1.49
N THR A 115 1.16 3.87 1.52
CA THR A 115 2.20 3.21 2.32
C THR A 115 1.92 3.24 3.81
N GLY A 116 1.21 4.25 4.30
CA GLY A 116 0.78 4.33 5.70
C GLY A 116 -0.14 3.19 6.15
N ALA A 117 -0.84 2.54 5.21
CA ALA A 117 -1.70 1.38 5.47
C ALA A 117 -0.95 0.04 5.43
N LEU A 118 0.30 0.01 4.97
CA LEU A 118 1.06 -1.22 4.83
C LEU A 118 1.56 -1.72 6.18
N GLN A 119 1.30 -2.99 6.48
CA GLN A 119 1.85 -3.66 7.66
C GLN A 119 3.34 -4.00 7.50
N ILE A 120 3.82 -4.11 6.28
CA ILE A 120 5.19 -4.46 5.93
C ILE A 120 5.68 -3.46 4.91
N VAL A 121 6.80 -2.82 5.23
CA VAL A 121 7.40 -1.78 4.41
C VAL A 121 8.69 -2.30 3.78
N HIS A 122 9.05 -1.75 2.62
CA HIS A 122 10.18 -2.17 1.81
C HIS A 122 10.01 -3.53 1.12
N TRP A 123 10.69 -3.75 -0.02
CA TRP A 123 10.59 -4.97 -0.82
C TRP A 123 10.90 -6.28 -0.07
N ARG A 124 11.71 -6.21 0.96
CA ARG A 124 12.12 -7.37 1.75
C ARG A 124 11.34 -7.52 3.05
N GLY A 125 10.48 -6.57 3.39
CA GLY A 125 9.81 -6.55 4.69
C GLY A 125 10.78 -6.40 5.86
N ASP A 126 11.94 -5.79 5.65
CA ASP A 126 13.03 -5.64 6.61
C ASP A 126 13.05 -4.25 7.24
N ARG A 127 11.91 -3.57 7.24
CA ARG A 127 11.66 -2.28 7.87
C ARG A 127 10.56 -2.42 8.89
N GLU A 128 10.80 -1.93 10.09
CA GLU A 128 9.87 -2.06 11.21
C GLU A 128 8.68 -1.10 11.09
N SER A 129 8.89 0.03 10.43
CA SER A 129 7.87 1.06 10.22
C SER A 129 8.19 1.91 9.01
N LEU A 130 7.28 2.81 8.64
CA LEU A 130 7.51 3.79 7.59
C LEU A 130 8.63 4.76 8.00
N GLU A 131 8.68 5.17 9.27
CA GLU A 131 9.74 6.00 9.82
C GLU A 131 11.12 5.31 9.73
N ASP A 132 11.20 4.03 10.06
CA ASP A 132 12.43 3.25 9.92
C ASP A 132 12.87 3.17 8.44
N GLN A 133 11.91 3.00 7.52
CA GLN A 133 12.19 3.02 6.08
C GLN A 133 12.77 4.36 5.65
N VAL A 134 12.14 5.47 6.04
CA VAL A 134 12.59 6.82 5.66
C VAL A 134 13.95 7.12 6.28
N ALA A 135 14.16 6.84 7.57
CA ALA A 135 15.45 7.05 8.24
C ALA A 135 16.59 6.31 7.52
N LYS A 136 16.35 5.04 7.16
CA LYS A 136 17.33 4.23 6.42
C LYS A 136 17.53 4.71 4.98
N ALA A 137 16.50 5.26 4.33
CA ALA A 137 16.63 5.82 3.00
C ALA A 137 17.48 7.10 3.00
N VAL A 138 17.23 8.04 3.92
CA VAL A 138 17.98 9.31 3.98
C VAL A 138 19.43 9.14 4.45
N THR A 139 19.76 8.02 5.11
CA THR A 139 21.15 7.68 5.50
C THR A 139 21.79 6.62 4.59
N SER A 140 21.11 6.19 3.54
CA SER A 140 21.63 5.17 2.62
C SER A 140 22.75 5.68 1.75
N PRO A 141 23.89 4.99 1.65
CA PRO A 141 24.97 5.36 0.73
C PRO A 141 24.56 5.37 -0.74
N ILE A 142 23.56 4.57 -1.13
CA ILE A 142 23.07 4.51 -2.52
C ILE A 142 21.99 5.57 -2.76
N THR A 143 21.02 5.70 -1.85
CA THR A 143 19.87 6.60 -2.03
C THR A 143 20.29 8.06 -1.89
N SER A 144 20.91 8.42 -0.77
CA SER A 144 21.25 9.81 -0.42
C SER A 144 22.74 10.12 -0.48
N GLY A 145 23.58 9.09 -0.40
CA GLY A 145 25.03 9.27 -0.29
C GLY A 145 25.49 9.83 1.07
N GLN A 146 24.57 9.99 2.03
CA GLN A 146 24.83 10.57 3.35
C GLN A 146 24.90 9.47 4.39
N PRO A 147 26.09 9.06 4.83
CA PRO A 147 26.22 7.95 5.77
C PRO A 147 25.92 8.36 7.22
N ASP A 148 25.91 9.64 7.53
CA ASP A 148 25.77 10.17 8.88
C ASP A 148 24.71 11.28 8.98
N GLU A 149 24.18 11.42 10.19
CA GLU A 149 23.17 12.41 10.54
C GLU A 149 23.69 13.85 10.43
N LYS A 150 24.93 14.06 10.84
CA LYS A 150 25.52 15.40 10.92
C LYS A 150 25.59 16.09 9.55
N GLY A 151 25.95 15.36 8.51
CA GLY A 151 26.03 15.91 7.16
C GLY A 151 24.68 16.38 6.63
N ILE A 152 23.60 15.72 7.02
CA ILE A 152 22.23 16.10 6.64
C ILE A 152 21.76 17.30 7.45
N THR A 153 21.84 17.22 8.77
CA THR A 153 21.34 18.26 9.67
C THR A 153 22.11 19.57 9.54
N ASP A 154 23.44 19.54 9.38
CA ASP A 154 24.27 20.73 9.11
C ASP A 154 23.86 21.42 7.80
N ARG A 155 23.49 20.66 6.78
CA ARG A 155 23.04 21.22 5.50
C ARG A 155 21.66 21.86 5.61
N LEU A 156 20.72 21.20 6.25
CA LEU A 156 19.37 21.72 6.46
C LEU A 156 19.39 22.95 7.37
N SER A 157 20.24 22.98 8.40
CA SER A 157 20.32 24.10 9.34
C SER A 157 20.73 25.44 8.67
N ARG A 158 21.40 25.36 7.52
CA ARG A 158 21.82 26.55 6.74
C ARG A 158 20.68 27.07 5.85
N VAL A 159 19.56 26.37 5.78
CA VAL A 159 18.43 26.77 4.96
C VAL A 159 17.47 27.60 5.80
N SER A 160 17.24 28.83 5.35
CA SER A 160 16.26 29.71 5.98
C SER A 160 14.87 29.06 6.03
N GLY A 161 14.24 29.09 7.19
CA GLY A 161 12.90 28.56 7.42
C GLY A 161 12.85 27.14 8.00
N TYR A 162 13.84 26.26 7.79
CA TYR A 162 13.76 24.93 8.40
C TYR A 162 13.80 24.94 9.93
N ALA A 163 14.57 25.84 10.54
CA ALA A 163 14.59 25.95 12.01
C ALA A 163 13.20 26.20 12.59
N SER A 164 12.41 27.09 11.98
CA SER A 164 11.04 27.37 12.42
C SER A 164 10.07 26.22 12.11
N LEU A 165 10.20 25.59 10.95
CA LEU A 165 9.36 24.43 10.58
C LEU A 165 9.59 23.24 11.53
N PHE A 166 10.84 22.94 11.87
CA PHE A 166 11.16 21.87 12.84
C PHE A 166 10.68 22.23 14.25
N ALA A 167 10.84 23.47 14.68
CA ALA A 167 10.34 23.92 15.99
C ALA A 167 8.81 23.84 16.09
N ALA A 168 8.09 24.17 15.02
CA ALA A 168 6.63 24.04 14.96
C ALA A 168 6.18 22.57 14.94
N ALA A 169 6.87 21.70 14.19
CA ALA A 169 6.52 20.29 14.08
C ALA A 169 6.85 19.46 15.34
N PHE A 170 7.86 19.92 16.13
CA PHE A 170 8.35 19.23 17.33
C PHE A 170 8.60 20.20 18.47
N PRO A 171 7.55 20.85 19.00
CA PRO A 171 7.66 21.98 19.94
C PRO A 171 8.27 21.61 21.30
N ASN A 172 8.22 20.35 21.67
CA ASN A 172 8.73 19.86 22.96
C ASN A 172 10.19 19.39 22.90
N GLU A 173 10.86 19.53 21.75
CA GLU A 173 12.22 19.08 21.57
C GLU A 173 13.20 20.27 21.49
N PRO A 174 14.22 20.35 22.36
CA PRO A 174 15.17 21.45 22.36
C PRO A 174 16.07 21.47 21.12
N ARG A 175 16.26 20.32 20.46
CA ARG A 175 17.02 20.14 19.22
C ARG A 175 16.21 19.28 18.24
N PRO A 176 15.20 19.86 17.59
CA PRO A 176 14.23 19.08 16.81
C PRO A 176 14.78 18.60 15.45
N MET A 177 15.92 19.14 14.97
CA MET A 177 16.48 18.77 13.68
C MET A 177 17.36 17.53 13.79
N THR A 178 16.73 16.36 13.76
CA THR A 178 17.36 15.03 13.83
C THR A 178 16.91 14.16 12.67
N ILE A 179 17.64 13.08 12.35
CA ILE A 179 17.21 12.09 11.33
C ILE A 179 15.86 11.48 11.70
N GLN A 180 15.62 11.20 12.98
CA GLN A 180 14.35 10.64 13.43
C GLN A 180 13.19 11.60 13.14
N ASN A 181 13.36 12.90 13.39
CA ASN A 181 12.31 13.89 13.13
C ASN A 181 12.15 14.19 11.62
N ILE A 182 13.22 14.12 10.84
CA ILE A 182 13.14 14.12 9.38
C ILE A 182 12.27 12.94 8.91
N ALA A 183 12.55 11.74 9.42
CA ALA A 183 11.79 10.54 9.10
C ALA A 183 10.34 10.64 9.55
N ASN A 184 10.10 11.09 10.78
CA ASN A 184 8.76 11.28 11.32
C ASN A 184 7.92 12.26 10.48
N ALA A 185 8.52 13.37 10.06
CA ALA A 185 7.84 14.38 9.24
C ALA A 185 7.54 13.86 7.82
N ILE A 186 8.52 13.25 7.15
CA ILE A 186 8.31 12.68 5.81
C ILE A 186 7.25 11.58 5.87
N SER A 187 7.29 10.70 6.86
CA SER A 187 6.28 9.65 7.05
C SER A 187 4.89 10.22 7.33
N ALA A 188 4.80 11.34 8.07
CA ALA A 188 3.53 12.04 8.27
C ALA A 188 2.95 12.55 6.94
N TYR A 189 3.80 13.10 6.06
CA TYR A 189 3.39 13.49 4.71
C TYR A 189 2.99 12.27 3.87
N GLU A 190 3.78 11.19 3.84
CA GLU A 190 3.47 9.99 3.06
C GLU A 190 2.14 9.34 3.48
N ARG A 191 1.76 9.43 4.77
CA ARG A 191 0.45 8.97 5.26
C ARG A 191 -0.72 9.76 4.68
N THR A 192 -0.50 10.95 4.16
CA THR A 192 -1.54 11.72 3.46
C THR A 192 -1.70 11.34 2.00
N LEU A 193 -0.79 10.55 1.45
CA LEU A 193 -0.81 10.13 0.05
C LEU A 193 -1.77 8.95 -0.16
N LEU A 194 -3.04 9.21 0.07
CA LEU A 194 -4.11 8.21 -0.01
C LEU A 194 -4.80 8.25 -1.36
N THR A 195 -5.18 7.08 -1.86
CA THR A 195 -5.94 6.91 -3.09
C THR A 195 -7.14 6.00 -2.85
N PRO A 196 -8.16 6.47 -2.12
CA PRO A 196 -9.36 5.68 -1.88
C PRO A 196 -10.03 5.30 -3.20
N SER A 197 -10.50 4.08 -3.29
CA SER A 197 -11.12 3.48 -4.47
C SER A 197 -12.63 3.35 -4.32
N LEU A 198 -13.30 2.99 -5.41
CA LEU A 198 -14.73 2.63 -5.35
C LEU A 198 -14.96 1.38 -4.50
N PHE A 199 -13.96 0.51 -4.35
CA PHE A 199 -14.06 -0.64 -3.45
C PHE A 199 -14.04 -0.22 -1.98
N ASP A 200 -13.29 0.82 -1.61
CA ASP A 200 -13.33 1.39 -0.26
C ASP A 200 -14.71 1.96 0.06
N ALA A 201 -15.32 2.68 -0.89
CA ALA A 201 -16.68 3.18 -0.74
C ALA A 201 -17.71 2.03 -0.60
N TYR A 202 -17.53 0.93 -1.34
CA TYR A 202 -18.34 -0.28 -1.19
C TYR A 202 -18.18 -0.90 0.20
N LEU A 203 -16.95 -1.05 0.69
CA LEU A 203 -16.67 -1.56 2.04
C LEU A 203 -17.27 -0.66 3.13
N ALA A 204 -17.34 0.66 2.90
CA ALA A 204 -18.01 1.62 3.78
C ALA A 204 -19.54 1.53 3.73
N GLY A 205 -20.12 0.64 2.91
CA GLY A 205 -21.56 0.38 2.83
C GLY A 205 -22.26 0.97 1.60
N ASN A 206 -21.58 1.70 0.74
CA ASN A 206 -22.16 2.19 -0.52
C ASN A 206 -22.17 1.06 -1.57
N GLN A 207 -23.26 0.29 -1.59
CA GLN A 207 -23.40 -0.85 -2.52
C GLN A 207 -23.47 -0.43 -3.99
N GLU A 208 -23.80 0.82 -4.29
CA GLU A 208 -23.86 1.36 -5.66
C GLU A 208 -22.49 1.90 -6.15
N ALA A 209 -21.46 1.89 -5.30
CA ALA A 209 -20.13 2.40 -5.66
C ALA A 209 -19.48 1.59 -6.78
N LEU A 210 -19.76 0.29 -6.87
CA LEU A 210 -19.20 -0.57 -7.92
C LEU A 210 -20.11 -0.57 -9.15
N SER A 211 -19.54 -0.44 -10.34
CA SER A 211 -20.28 -0.66 -11.57
C SER A 211 -20.80 -2.12 -11.65
N PRO A 212 -21.85 -2.40 -12.44
CA PRO A 212 -22.35 -3.77 -12.58
C PRO A 212 -21.28 -4.78 -13.00
N THR A 213 -20.37 -4.38 -13.87
CA THR A 213 -19.23 -5.23 -14.30
C THR A 213 -18.23 -5.45 -13.15
N ALA A 214 -17.87 -4.40 -12.42
CA ALA A 214 -16.96 -4.52 -11.27
C ALA A 214 -17.58 -5.36 -10.16
N TRP A 215 -18.88 -5.19 -9.91
CA TRP A 215 -19.64 -5.99 -8.97
C TRP A 215 -19.64 -7.48 -9.36
N GLN A 216 -19.90 -7.78 -10.63
CA GLN A 216 -19.88 -9.16 -11.11
C GLN A 216 -18.48 -9.78 -11.02
N ALA A 217 -17.44 -9.02 -11.34
CA ALA A 217 -16.05 -9.45 -11.18
C ALA A 217 -15.70 -9.72 -9.71
N TRP A 218 -16.12 -8.83 -8.82
CA TRP A 218 -15.96 -9.02 -7.38
C TRP A 218 -16.66 -10.29 -6.89
N ARG A 219 -17.94 -10.48 -7.23
CA ARG A 219 -18.71 -11.67 -6.89
C ARG A 219 -18.03 -12.95 -7.36
N ASN A 220 -17.49 -12.98 -8.59
CA ASN A 220 -16.81 -14.13 -9.14
C ASN A 220 -15.46 -14.41 -8.46
N SER A 221 -14.73 -13.35 -8.03
CA SER A 221 -13.47 -13.47 -7.31
C SER A 221 -13.64 -13.84 -5.83
N SER A 222 -14.82 -13.67 -5.28
CA SER A 222 -15.14 -13.94 -3.87
C SER A 222 -15.45 -15.43 -3.62
N THR A 223 -14.91 -16.32 -4.43
CA THR A 223 -14.98 -17.76 -4.19
C THR A 223 -14.06 -18.15 -3.02
N PRO A 224 -14.40 -19.18 -2.23
CA PRO A 224 -13.55 -19.63 -1.13
C PRO A 224 -12.08 -19.85 -1.53
N ALA A 225 -11.80 -20.33 -2.74
CA ALA A 225 -10.46 -20.54 -3.24
C ALA A 225 -9.68 -19.23 -3.46
N ALA A 226 -10.31 -18.19 -4.03
CA ALA A 226 -9.68 -16.88 -4.21
C ALA A 226 -9.41 -16.17 -2.87
N TRP A 227 -10.32 -16.31 -1.92
CA TRP A 227 -10.19 -15.73 -0.58
C TRP A 227 -9.07 -16.41 0.21
N HIS A 228 -8.94 -17.73 0.12
CA HIS A 228 -7.81 -18.45 0.72
C HIS A 228 -6.47 -18.00 0.13
N ALA A 229 -6.39 -17.67 -1.15
CA ALA A 229 -5.19 -17.13 -1.76
C ALA A 229 -4.83 -15.74 -1.19
N THR A 230 -5.82 -14.86 -0.99
CA THR A 230 -5.61 -13.52 -0.43
C THR A 230 -5.22 -13.58 1.05
N THR A 231 -5.87 -14.41 1.85
CA THR A 231 -5.53 -14.62 3.26
C THR A 231 -4.19 -15.35 3.43
N ALA A 232 -3.83 -16.26 2.52
CA ALA A 232 -2.51 -16.87 2.49
C ALA A 232 -1.41 -15.84 2.23
N SER A 233 -1.65 -14.84 1.37
CA SER A 233 -0.72 -13.73 1.15
C SER A 233 -0.50 -12.89 2.41
N ALA A 234 -1.56 -12.60 3.16
CA ALA A 234 -1.47 -11.92 4.45
C ALA A 234 -0.73 -12.77 5.50
N SER A 235 -0.93 -14.10 5.49
CA SER A 235 -0.25 -15.05 6.38
C SER A 235 1.23 -15.20 6.02
N VAL A 236 1.59 -15.16 4.74
CA VAL A 236 2.98 -15.13 4.27
C VAL A 236 3.68 -13.86 4.77
N ALA A 237 3.01 -12.72 4.72
CA ALA A 237 3.53 -11.46 5.27
C ALA A 237 3.76 -11.53 6.80
N ALA A 238 2.92 -12.25 7.54
CA ALA A 238 3.11 -12.50 8.97
C ALA A 238 4.23 -13.52 9.22
N CYS A 239 4.37 -14.54 8.37
CA CYS A 239 5.41 -15.55 8.46
C CYS A 239 6.81 -14.97 8.20
N THR A 240 6.94 -14.01 7.27
CA THR A 240 8.23 -13.37 6.99
C THR A 240 8.78 -12.55 8.15
N ARG A 241 7.94 -12.04 9.06
CA ARG A 241 8.38 -11.34 10.27
C ARG A 241 8.97 -12.26 11.33
N SER A 242 8.52 -13.51 11.41
CA SER A 242 8.93 -14.44 12.47
C SER A 242 10.19 -15.25 12.15
N SER A 243 10.63 -15.26 10.89
CA SER A 243 11.79 -16.06 10.48
C SER A 243 13.07 -15.22 10.46
N ALA A 244 13.96 -15.47 11.42
CA ALA A 244 15.32 -14.94 11.44
C ALA A 244 16.18 -15.36 10.23
N SER A 245 15.64 -16.16 9.30
CA SER A 245 16.35 -16.75 8.17
C SER A 245 16.56 -15.84 6.96
N TRP A 246 15.94 -14.64 6.92
CA TRP A 246 16.14 -13.68 5.82
C TRP A 246 17.56 -13.14 5.69
N LYS A 247 18.38 -13.24 6.75
CA LYS A 247 19.79 -12.81 6.70
C LYS A 247 20.62 -13.63 5.70
N THR A 248 20.18 -14.84 5.34
CA THR A 248 20.91 -15.74 4.47
C THR A 248 20.59 -15.55 2.97
N ILE A 249 19.42 -15.01 2.62
CA ILE A 249 19.01 -14.80 1.23
C ILE A 249 19.70 -13.59 0.57
N GLY A 250 20.23 -12.66 1.37
CA GLY A 250 20.92 -11.44 0.88
C GLY A 250 22.31 -11.67 0.27
N ARG A 251 22.83 -12.90 0.29
CA ARG A 251 24.14 -13.25 -0.29
C ARG A 251 24.01 -14.17 -1.51
N GLN A 252 23.32 -13.72 -2.55
CA GLN A 252 23.63 -14.28 -3.87
C GLN A 252 24.79 -13.48 -4.49
N PRO A 253 25.86 -14.12 -4.92
CA PRO A 253 26.93 -13.44 -5.64
C PRO A 253 26.35 -12.83 -6.92
N ALA A 254 26.80 -11.62 -7.25
CA ALA A 254 26.47 -10.96 -8.51
C ALA A 254 26.79 -11.93 -9.66
N ALA A 255 25.80 -12.27 -10.46
CA ALA A 255 26.00 -13.03 -11.67
C ALA A 255 26.90 -12.21 -12.60
N THR A 256 28.10 -12.73 -12.87
CA THR A 256 28.96 -12.21 -13.93
C THR A 256 28.23 -12.36 -15.27
N PRO A 257 28.23 -11.36 -16.15
CA PRO A 257 27.64 -11.49 -17.47
C PRO A 257 28.48 -12.46 -18.30
N SER A 258 28.03 -13.69 -18.48
CA SER A 258 28.55 -14.60 -19.48
C SER A 258 27.77 -14.41 -20.78
N THR A 259 28.52 -14.21 -21.83
CA THR A 259 28.13 -14.06 -23.23
C THR A 259 27.12 -15.12 -23.72
N GLY A 260 26.04 -14.64 -24.32
CA GLY A 260 25.43 -15.30 -25.49
C GLY A 260 24.55 -16.53 -25.26
N VAL A 261 23.74 -16.63 -24.21
CA VAL A 261 22.68 -17.61 -24.10
C VAL A 261 21.40 -16.92 -23.59
N GLU A 262 20.28 -17.11 -24.31
CA GLU A 262 18.98 -16.66 -23.86
C GLU A 262 18.73 -17.11 -22.41
N PRO A 263 18.24 -16.21 -21.51
CA PRO A 263 17.98 -16.61 -20.14
C PRO A 263 16.79 -17.56 -20.11
N LYS A 264 17.02 -18.87 -19.93
CA LYS A 264 16.01 -19.74 -19.34
C LYS A 264 15.63 -19.09 -18.00
N LEU A 265 14.39 -18.68 -17.88
CA LEU A 265 13.83 -18.19 -16.60
C LEU A 265 14.24 -19.17 -15.50
N PRO A 266 14.90 -18.74 -14.43
CA PRO A 266 15.27 -19.61 -13.33
C PRO A 266 14.00 -20.24 -12.77
N ARG A 267 13.98 -21.56 -12.61
CA ARG A 267 12.91 -22.23 -11.85
C ARG A 267 12.89 -21.58 -10.47
N ILE A 268 11.77 -20.96 -10.13
CA ILE A 268 11.55 -20.40 -8.78
C ILE A 268 11.68 -21.59 -7.82
N PRO A 269 12.62 -21.57 -6.87
CA PRO A 269 12.71 -22.65 -5.88
C PRO A 269 11.40 -22.73 -5.10
N PRO A 270 10.98 -23.91 -4.63
CA PRO A 270 9.75 -24.06 -3.88
C PRO A 270 9.74 -23.09 -2.69
N ILE A 271 8.66 -22.33 -2.56
CA ILE A 271 8.46 -21.41 -1.44
C ILE A 271 8.35 -22.27 -0.18
N TYR A 272 9.23 -22.01 0.76
CA TYR A 272 9.39 -22.78 1.98
C TYR A 272 8.09 -22.91 2.76
N THR A 273 7.78 -24.12 3.20
CA THR A 273 6.69 -24.39 4.15
C THR A 273 7.07 -23.88 5.53
N CYS A 274 6.26 -23.01 6.11
CA CYS A 274 6.40 -22.68 7.53
C CYS A 274 6.07 -23.94 8.36
N SER A 275 7.09 -24.54 8.99
CA SER A 275 6.86 -25.65 9.90
C SER A 275 6.08 -25.13 11.13
N GLY A 276 4.81 -25.47 11.19
CA GLY A 276 3.91 -25.08 12.28
C GLY A 276 2.54 -24.53 11.88
N LEU A 277 2.37 -24.07 10.65
CA LEU A 277 1.07 -23.64 10.13
C LEU A 277 0.64 -24.61 9.01
N ARG A 278 -0.42 -25.38 9.26
CA ARG A 278 -0.98 -26.35 8.30
C ARG A 278 -1.58 -25.70 7.02
N ALA A 279 -1.30 -24.44 6.75
CA ALA A 279 -1.97 -23.66 5.71
C ALA A 279 -1.04 -22.87 4.77
N CYS A 280 0.25 -23.19 4.67
CA CYS A 280 1.07 -22.63 3.58
C CYS A 280 0.90 -23.50 2.34
N ALA A 281 -0.02 -23.14 1.45
CA ALA A 281 -0.16 -23.77 0.15
C ALA A 281 1.06 -23.48 -0.72
N THR A 282 1.63 -24.52 -1.29
CA THR A 282 2.71 -24.42 -2.29
C THR A 282 2.14 -23.85 -3.58
N TRP A 283 2.64 -22.70 -4.00
CA TRP A 283 2.43 -22.22 -5.37
C TRP A 283 3.36 -23.01 -6.32
N ARG A 284 2.77 -23.65 -7.30
CA ARG A 284 3.48 -24.12 -8.48
C ARG A 284 3.40 -23.08 -9.58
#